data_2c6f355973f9ad44c56c7d4d7cafd539
#
_entry.id   2c6f355973f9ad44c56c7d4d7cafd539
#
_cell.length_a   1.000
_cell.length_b   1.000
_cell.length_c   1.000
_cell.angle_alpha   90.00
_cell.angle_beta   90.00
_cell.angle_gamma   90.00
#
_symmetry.space_group_name_H-M   'P 1'
#
loop_
_entity.id
_entity.type
_entity.pdbx_description
1 polymer ?
#
loop_
_entity_poly.entity_id
_entity_poly.type
_entity_poly.pdbx_seq_one_letter_code
_entity_poly.pdbx_strand_id
1 'polypeptide(L)'
;MGRYHEAVCRLCRREGMKLFLKGDRCFKDKCAIERRNYPPGQHGRRRSKLLGYGIQLREKQKVKRIYGLLESQFRLAFARANSRKGITGSNLLEELERRLDNVVYSLGFAASRAQARQLVRHGHVTVNASACTTRAPASR
;
A
#
# COMPACT_ATOMS: atom_id res chain seq x y z
N MET A 1 -13.93 -7.17 -6.52
CA MET A 1 -13.15 -6.52 -5.44
C MET A 1 -12.71 -5.15 -5.94
N GLY A 2 -13.10 -4.07 -5.25
CA GLY A 2 -12.74 -2.71 -5.64
C GLY A 2 -11.24 -2.42 -5.48
N ARG A 3 -10.69 -1.60 -6.33
CA ARG A 3 -9.33 -1.04 -6.21
C ARG A 3 -9.35 0.44 -6.58
N TYR A 4 -8.31 1.19 -6.22
CA TYR A 4 -8.15 2.55 -6.65
C TYR A 4 -7.73 2.58 -8.14
N HIS A 5 -8.55 3.19 -9.01
CA HIS A 5 -8.34 3.25 -10.45
C HIS A 5 -7.79 4.60 -10.95
N GLU A 6 -7.86 5.63 -10.10
CA GLU A 6 -7.39 6.95 -10.48
C GLU A 6 -5.85 7.06 -10.47
N ALA A 7 -5.34 8.23 -10.82
CA ALA A 7 -3.91 8.51 -10.89
C ALA A 7 -3.24 8.39 -9.51
N VAL A 8 -2.54 7.28 -9.26
CA VAL A 8 -1.89 6.95 -7.97
C VAL A 8 -0.87 7.99 -7.50
N CYS A 9 -0.29 8.80 -8.41
CA CYS A 9 0.58 9.91 -8.04
C CYS A 9 -0.12 10.99 -7.20
N ARG A 10 -1.46 11.10 -7.30
CA ARG A 10 -2.25 11.98 -6.41
C ARG A 10 -2.16 11.53 -4.95
N LEU A 11 -2.03 10.23 -4.71
CA LEU A 11 -1.89 9.67 -3.36
C LEU A 11 -0.55 10.08 -2.73
N CYS A 12 0.56 9.94 -3.45
CA CYS A 12 1.88 10.40 -2.99
C CYS A 12 1.87 11.90 -2.65
N ARG A 13 1.32 12.72 -3.54
CA ARG A 13 1.20 14.16 -3.33
C ARG A 13 0.33 14.52 -2.13
N ARG A 14 -0.74 13.76 -1.89
CA ARG A 14 -1.62 13.97 -0.71
C ARG A 14 -0.91 13.66 0.60
N GLU A 15 -0.03 12.65 0.62
CA GLU A 15 0.75 12.29 1.82
C GLU A 15 2.06 13.07 1.94
N GLY A 16 2.44 13.85 0.93
CA GLY A 16 3.66 14.66 0.94
C GLY A 16 4.96 13.83 0.88
N MET A 17 4.87 12.54 0.49
CA MET A 17 6.04 11.65 0.40
C MET A 17 5.91 10.64 -0.74
N LYS A 18 7.04 10.10 -1.19
CA LYS A 18 7.07 9.02 -2.18
C LYS A 18 6.58 7.72 -1.55
N LEU A 19 5.50 7.15 -2.09
CA LEU A 19 4.97 5.84 -1.67
C LEU A 19 5.37 4.71 -2.64
N PHE A 20 6.18 5.01 -3.65
CA PHE A 20 6.72 4.05 -4.63
C PHE A 20 5.67 3.17 -5.32
N LEU A 21 4.54 3.78 -5.74
CA LEU A 21 3.38 3.06 -6.28
C LEU A 21 3.47 2.72 -7.78
N LYS A 22 4.41 3.32 -8.51
CA LYS A 22 4.57 3.17 -9.97
C LYS A 22 5.91 2.55 -10.42
N GLY A 23 6.65 1.92 -9.52
CA GLY A 23 7.94 1.32 -9.86
C GLY A 23 8.96 2.37 -10.34
N ASP A 24 9.66 2.10 -11.44
CA ASP A 24 10.80 2.88 -11.97
C ASP A 24 10.56 4.37 -12.09
N ARG A 25 9.34 4.77 -12.43
CA ARG A 25 8.99 6.18 -12.51
C ARG A 25 9.15 6.94 -11.18
N CYS A 26 9.03 6.24 -10.05
CA CYS A 26 9.16 6.84 -8.73
C CYS A 26 10.61 7.17 -8.35
N PHE A 27 11.56 6.55 -9.03
CA PHE A 27 13.00 6.75 -8.83
C PHE A 27 13.59 7.82 -9.78
N LYS A 28 12.87 8.17 -10.85
CA LYS A 28 13.31 9.15 -11.86
C LYS A 28 12.73 10.54 -11.58
N ASP A 29 13.34 11.57 -12.16
CA ASP A 29 12.92 12.99 -12.09
C ASP A 29 11.48 13.22 -12.59
N LYS A 30 10.92 12.24 -13.32
CA LYS A 30 9.53 12.25 -13.78
C LYS A 30 8.53 11.99 -12.65
N CYS A 31 9.00 11.82 -11.40
CA CYS A 31 8.12 11.64 -10.24
C CYS A 31 7.24 12.87 -10.01
N ALA A 32 5.94 12.64 -9.81
CA ALA A 32 4.98 13.74 -9.68
C ALA A 32 5.17 14.55 -8.39
N ILE A 33 5.77 13.98 -7.35
CA ILE A 33 6.01 14.71 -6.10
C ILE A 33 7.19 15.69 -6.24
N GLU A 34 8.20 15.34 -7.01
CA GLU A 34 9.33 16.25 -7.28
C GLU A 34 8.91 17.43 -8.12
N ARG A 35 8.06 17.20 -9.13
CA ARG A 35 7.53 18.26 -9.98
C ARG A 35 6.50 19.15 -9.31
N ARG A 36 5.69 18.60 -8.40
CA ARG A 36 4.53 19.26 -7.78
C ARG A 36 4.38 18.82 -6.33
N ASN A 37 5.19 19.34 -5.43
CA ASN A 37 5.20 18.99 -4.01
C ASN A 37 4.06 19.70 -3.23
N TYR A 38 2.83 19.55 -3.70
CA TYR A 38 1.64 20.03 -3.00
C TYR A 38 0.47 19.07 -3.24
N PRO A 39 -0.48 18.98 -2.29
CA PRO A 39 -1.65 18.11 -2.40
C PRO A 39 -2.44 18.37 -3.68
N PRO A 40 -3.11 17.37 -4.26
CA PRO A 40 -3.98 17.55 -5.41
C PRO A 40 -5.24 18.33 -5.05
N GLY A 41 -5.81 19.02 -6.01
CA GLY A 41 -7.04 19.80 -5.87
C GLY A 41 -6.81 21.31 -6.02
N GLN A 42 -7.92 22.08 -6.12
CA GLN A 42 -7.89 23.52 -6.35
C GLN A 42 -7.17 24.28 -5.24
N HIS A 43 -7.33 23.85 -3.99
CA HIS A 43 -6.72 24.48 -2.80
C HIS A 43 -5.44 23.80 -2.33
N GLY A 44 -4.81 22.94 -3.16
CA GLY A 44 -3.62 22.16 -2.77
C GLY A 44 -2.41 23.01 -2.31
N ARG A 45 -2.30 24.25 -2.74
CA ARG A 45 -1.21 25.16 -2.32
C ARG A 45 -1.44 25.86 -0.98
N ARG A 46 -2.68 25.83 -0.45
CA ARG A 46 -2.96 26.41 0.86
C ARG A 46 -2.36 25.55 1.96
N ARG A 47 -1.62 26.17 2.87
CA ARG A 47 -1.11 25.50 4.09
C ARG A 47 -2.27 25.26 5.03
N SER A 48 -2.52 24.01 5.36
CA SER A 48 -3.48 23.57 6.36
C SER A 48 -2.70 23.08 7.58
N LYS A 49 -3.00 23.63 8.77
CA LYS A 49 -2.45 23.13 10.04
C LYS A 49 -3.08 21.77 10.33
N LEU A 50 -2.28 20.73 10.36
CA LEU A 50 -2.72 19.40 10.75
C LEU A 50 -2.79 19.34 12.29
N LEU A 51 -3.97 19.09 12.82
CA LEU A 51 -4.19 18.80 14.24
C LEU A 51 -3.92 17.32 14.53
N GLY A 52 -3.78 16.93 15.79
CA GLY A 52 -3.38 15.59 16.22
C GLY A 52 -4.11 14.45 15.53
N TYR A 53 -5.44 14.49 15.46
CA TYR A 53 -6.23 13.51 14.71
C TYR A 53 -5.86 13.44 13.22
N GLY A 54 -5.64 14.60 12.60
CA GLY A 54 -5.25 14.68 11.19
C GLY A 54 -3.91 14.01 10.92
N ILE A 55 -2.94 14.12 11.82
CA ILE A 55 -1.64 13.47 11.74
C ILE A 55 -1.81 11.95 11.79
N GLN A 56 -2.52 11.43 12.78
CA GLN A 56 -2.78 10.00 12.93
C GLN A 56 -3.53 9.44 11.72
N LEU A 57 -4.52 10.16 11.21
CA LEU A 57 -5.23 9.77 9.99
C LEU A 57 -4.29 9.69 8.78
N ARG A 58 -3.35 10.64 8.61
CA ARG A 58 -2.38 10.59 7.51
C ARG A 58 -1.45 9.39 7.63
N GLU A 59 -0.94 9.09 8.81
CA GLU A 59 -0.08 7.91 9.02
C GLU A 59 -0.84 6.61 8.67
N LYS A 60 -2.05 6.44 9.15
CA LYS A 60 -2.91 5.31 8.76
C LYS A 60 -3.09 5.23 7.23
N GLN A 61 -3.38 6.36 6.58
CA GLN A 61 -3.59 6.40 5.14
C GLN A 61 -2.31 6.10 4.34
N LYS A 62 -1.13 6.48 4.82
CA LYS A 62 0.15 6.14 4.21
C LYS A 62 0.31 4.62 4.14
N VAL A 63 0.21 3.93 5.28
CA VAL A 63 0.33 2.47 5.35
C VAL A 63 -0.68 1.80 4.42
N LYS A 64 -1.96 2.16 4.53
CA LYS A 64 -3.01 1.61 3.66
C LYS A 64 -2.71 1.77 2.17
N ARG A 65 -2.19 2.92 1.76
CA ARG A 65 -1.88 3.24 0.36
C ARG A 65 -0.64 2.54 -0.16
N ILE A 66 0.39 2.38 0.67
CA ILE A 66 1.61 1.64 0.34
C ILE A 66 1.24 0.20 -0.08
N TYR A 67 0.40 -0.48 0.71
CA TYR A 67 -0.06 -1.84 0.42
C TYR A 67 -1.27 -1.89 -0.54
N GLY A 68 -1.81 -0.75 -0.97
CA GLY A 68 -2.92 -0.66 -1.90
C GLY A 68 -4.21 -1.30 -1.40
N LEU A 69 -4.50 -1.21 -0.10
CA LEU A 69 -5.67 -1.78 0.54
C LEU A 69 -6.86 -0.81 0.53
N LEU A 70 -8.07 -1.38 0.51
CA LEU A 70 -9.29 -0.63 0.82
C LEU A 70 -9.49 -0.56 2.34
N GLU A 71 -10.33 0.39 2.78
CA GLU A 71 -10.55 0.64 4.20
C GLU A 71 -11.10 -0.60 4.94
N SER A 72 -12.06 -1.31 4.36
CA SER A 72 -12.63 -2.53 4.94
C SER A 72 -11.58 -3.62 5.15
N GLN A 73 -10.73 -3.85 4.16
CA GLN A 73 -9.65 -4.84 4.25
C GLN A 73 -8.60 -4.45 5.29
N PHE A 74 -8.27 -3.15 5.36
CA PHE A 74 -7.33 -2.64 6.35
C PHE A 74 -7.88 -2.81 7.77
N ARG A 75 -9.16 -2.52 8.00
CA ARG A 75 -9.82 -2.75 9.30
C ARG A 75 -9.82 -4.22 9.71
N LEU A 76 -10.05 -5.14 8.78
CA LEU A 76 -9.97 -6.58 9.05
C LEU A 76 -8.55 -7.02 9.43
N ALA A 77 -7.52 -6.52 8.73
CA ALA A 77 -6.13 -6.79 9.07
C ALA A 77 -5.79 -6.23 10.46
N PHE A 78 -6.25 -5.01 10.77
CA PHE A 78 -6.06 -4.41 12.09
C PHE A 78 -6.76 -5.21 13.20
N ALA A 79 -7.99 -5.65 13.01
CA ALA A 79 -8.72 -6.47 13.98
C ALA A 79 -7.97 -7.78 14.27
N ARG A 80 -7.44 -8.46 13.25
CA ARG A 80 -6.62 -9.67 13.42
C ARG A 80 -5.31 -9.38 14.15
N ALA A 81 -4.64 -8.28 13.82
CA ALA A 81 -3.40 -7.88 14.48
C ALA A 81 -3.63 -7.55 15.97
N ASN A 82 -4.76 -6.92 16.27
CA ASN A 82 -5.11 -6.56 17.65
C ASN A 82 -5.51 -7.76 18.51
N SER A 83 -6.02 -8.85 17.91
CA SER A 83 -6.34 -10.10 18.64
C SER A 83 -5.10 -10.95 18.96
N ARG A 84 -3.95 -10.67 18.35
CA ARG A 84 -2.69 -11.38 18.63
C ARG A 84 -1.98 -10.79 19.84
N LYS A 85 -1.31 -11.64 20.61
CA LYS A 85 -0.42 -11.20 21.71
C LYS A 85 0.75 -10.38 21.13
N GLY A 86 1.19 -9.35 21.84
CA GLY A 86 2.31 -8.49 21.48
C GLY A 86 1.90 -7.08 21.03
N ILE A 87 2.82 -6.38 20.39
CA ILE A 87 2.61 -4.99 19.95
C ILE A 87 1.75 -4.97 18.69
N THR A 88 0.54 -4.42 18.78
CA THR A 88 -0.44 -4.38 17.68
C THR A 88 0.14 -3.80 16.38
N GLY A 89 0.97 -2.76 16.48
CA GLY A 89 1.61 -2.14 15.31
C GLY A 89 2.52 -3.10 14.55
N SER A 90 3.39 -3.82 15.27
CA SER A 90 4.28 -4.84 14.68
C SER A 90 3.49 -5.98 14.06
N ASN A 91 2.47 -6.49 14.77
CA ASN A 91 1.59 -7.54 14.27
C ASN A 91 0.85 -7.11 12.98
N LEU A 92 0.42 -5.85 12.91
CA LEU A 92 -0.23 -5.31 11.71
C LEU A 92 0.74 -5.25 10.52
N LEU A 93 1.95 -4.75 10.73
CA LEU A 93 2.96 -4.71 9.67
C LEU A 93 3.31 -6.12 9.19
N GLU A 94 3.51 -7.07 10.10
CA GLU A 94 3.73 -8.48 9.77
C GLU A 94 2.59 -9.05 8.91
N GLU A 95 1.33 -8.84 9.29
CA GLU A 95 0.16 -9.30 8.53
C GLU A 95 0.12 -8.71 7.12
N LEU A 96 0.55 -7.44 6.97
CA LEU A 96 0.59 -6.77 5.68
C LEU A 96 1.77 -7.24 4.82
N GLU A 97 2.94 -7.46 5.42
CA GLU A 97 4.14 -7.95 4.71
C GLU A 97 3.98 -9.41 4.24
N ARG A 98 3.29 -10.26 5.00
CA ARG A 98 3.00 -11.66 4.67
C ARG A 98 2.01 -11.83 3.51
N ARG A 99 1.48 -10.78 2.95
CA ARG A 99 0.58 -10.86 1.79
C ARG A 99 1.35 -11.31 0.55
N LEU A 100 0.80 -12.27 -0.18
CA LEU A 100 1.46 -12.83 -1.38
C LEU A 100 1.78 -11.76 -2.43
N ASP A 101 0.89 -10.76 -2.63
CA ASP A 101 1.15 -9.66 -3.56
C ASP A 101 2.36 -8.81 -3.13
N ASN A 102 2.56 -8.63 -1.83
CA ASN A 102 3.71 -7.91 -1.30
C ASN A 102 4.99 -8.76 -1.38
N VAL A 103 4.92 -10.05 -1.06
CA VAL A 103 6.05 -10.98 -1.17
C VAL A 103 6.57 -11.03 -2.61
N VAL A 104 5.69 -11.16 -3.61
CA VAL A 104 6.05 -11.15 -5.05
C VAL A 104 6.73 -9.84 -5.44
N TYR A 105 6.27 -8.72 -4.91
CA TYR A 105 6.91 -7.42 -5.13
C TYR A 105 8.29 -7.33 -4.45
N SER A 106 8.42 -7.79 -3.20
CA SER A 106 9.68 -7.75 -2.44
C SER A 106 10.75 -8.66 -3.03
N LEU A 107 10.35 -9.78 -3.63
CA LEU A 107 11.24 -10.67 -4.37
C LEU A 107 11.67 -10.12 -5.75
N GLY A 108 11.15 -8.96 -6.17
CA GLY A 108 11.52 -8.33 -7.42
C GLY A 108 10.82 -8.86 -8.68
N PHE A 109 9.85 -9.78 -8.55
CA PHE A 109 9.09 -10.30 -9.69
C PHE A 109 8.12 -9.29 -10.30
N ALA A 110 7.90 -8.17 -9.68
CA ALA A 110 7.05 -7.11 -10.18
C ALA A 110 7.63 -5.72 -9.86
N ALA A 111 7.50 -4.79 -10.79
CA ALA A 111 7.98 -3.42 -10.62
C ALA A 111 7.14 -2.60 -9.61
N SER A 112 5.94 -3.05 -9.28
CA SER A 112 5.06 -2.40 -8.29
C SER A 112 4.12 -3.39 -7.62
N ARG A 113 3.66 -3.07 -6.40
CA ARG A 113 2.65 -3.87 -5.66
C ARG A 113 1.34 -4.03 -6.43
N ALA A 114 0.97 -3.04 -7.25
CA ALA A 114 -0.23 -3.14 -8.10
C ALA A 114 -0.06 -4.19 -9.21
N GLN A 115 1.10 -4.26 -9.84
CA GLN A 115 1.46 -5.28 -10.82
C GLN A 115 1.54 -6.66 -10.16
N ALA A 116 2.25 -6.78 -9.03
CA ALA A 116 2.32 -8.03 -8.27
C ALA A 116 0.92 -8.58 -7.95
N ARG A 117 0.02 -7.73 -7.48
CA ARG A 117 -1.38 -8.10 -7.22
C ARG A 117 -2.09 -8.60 -8.48
N GLN A 118 -1.83 -8.00 -9.62
CA GLN A 118 -2.43 -8.46 -10.88
C GLN A 118 -1.91 -9.83 -11.28
N LEU A 119 -0.59 -10.05 -11.20
CA LEU A 119 0.03 -11.35 -11.47
C LEU A 119 -0.55 -12.47 -10.58
N VAL A 120 -0.65 -12.21 -9.27
CA VAL A 120 -1.26 -13.16 -8.32
C VAL A 120 -2.72 -13.45 -8.66
N ARG A 121 -3.51 -12.42 -8.98
CA ARG A 121 -4.95 -12.60 -9.29
C ARG A 121 -5.20 -13.31 -10.61
N HIS A 122 -4.31 -13.18 -11.56
CA HIS A 122 -4.41 -13.86 -12.86
C HIS A 122 -3.83 -15.29 -12.82
N GLY A 123 -3.36 -15.74 -11.64
CA GLY A 123 -2.87 -17.12 -11.48
C GLY A 123 -1.47 -17.36 -12.01
N HIS A 124 -0.70 -16.29 -12.30
CA HIS A 124 0.68 -16.42 -12.79
C HIS A 124 1.70 -16.75 -11.68
N VAL A 125 1.25 -16.88 -10.44
CA VAL A 125 2.10 -17.18 -9.29
C VAL A 125 1.63 -18.46 -8.65
N THR A 126 2.52 -19.43 -8.52
CA THR A 126 2.29 -20.69 -7.81
C THR A 126 3.11 -20.71 -6.52
N VAL A 127 2.58 -21.31 -5.48
CA VAL A 127 3.28 -21.57 -4.22
C VAL A 127 3.16 -23.06 -3.93
N ASN A 128 4.30 -23.76 -3.80
CA ASN A 128 4.34 -25.21 -3.61
C ASN A 128 3.50 -25.98 -4.65
N ALA A 129 3.68 -25.64 -5.94
CA ALA A 129 2.98 -26.21 -7.09
C ALA A 129 1.44 -25.99 -7.12
N SER A 130 0.90 -25.23 -6.16
CA SER A 130 -0.51 -24.86 -6.13
C SER A 130 -0.70 -23.42 -6.60
N ALA A 131 -1.65 -23.17 -7.49
CA ALA A 131 -2.00 -21.80 -7.90
C ALA A 131 -2.63 -21.03 -6.73
N CYS A 132 -2.03 -19.93 -6.35
CA CYS A 132 -2.52 -19.08 -5.26
C CYS A 132 -3.11 -17.79 -5.81
N THR A 133 -4.39 -17.55 -5.53
CA THR A 133 -5.10 -16.38 -6.05
C THR A 133 -5.13 -15.17 -5.10
N THR A 134 -4.87 -15.30 -3.79
CA THR A 134 -5.02 -14.14 -2.88
C THR A 134 -4.25 -14.16 -1.55
N ARG A 135 -3.84 -15.29 -1.01
CA ARG A 135 -3.18 -15.34 0.30
C ARG A 135 -2.10 -16.43 0.32
N ALA A 136 -0.92 -16.08 0.80
CA ALA A 136 0.09 -17.10 1.10
C ALA A 136 -0.47 -18.08 2.15
N PRO A 137 -0.28 -19.40 1.99
CA PRO A 137 -0.64 -20.35 3.05
C PRO A 137 0.14 -19.99 4.32
N ALA A 138 -0.54 -20.04 5.47
CA ALA A 138 0.12 -19.91 6.75
C ALA A 138 1.10 -21.10 6.87
N SER A 139 2.39 -20.80 7.07
CA SER A 139 3.35 -21.84 7.48
C SER A 139 2.87 -22.42 8.81
N ARG A 140 2.67 -23.73 8.85
CA ARG A 140 2.49 -24.48 10.11
C ARG A 140 3.77 -24.46 10.91
#